data_9bf6c558ea2ec0f039b823cdf96ace0f
#
_entry.id   9bf6c558ea2ec0f039b823cdf96ace0f
#
_cell.length_a   1.000
_cell.length_b   1.000
_cell.length_c   1.000
_cell.angle_alpha   90.00
_cell.angle_beta   90.00
_cell.angle_gamma   90.00
#
_symmetry.space_group_name_H-M   'P 1'
#
loop_
_entity.id
_entity.type
_entity.pdbx_description
1 polymer ?
#
loop_
_entity_poly.entity_id
_entity_poly.type
_entity_poly.pdbx_seq_one_letter_code
_entity_poly.pdbx_strand_id
1 'polypeptide(L)'
;MPAPLEDALRSQLTAAMKAKDAKTANLIRMINTKIMERRTAKDFKGEVDDALVLDVISTYKKSMEKARGEFAAAGERGKDQIAELDFEIEWCKKMLPLGLSEAELRAAVAEAVAALPQKDPKMAGRVIGAVKKQFGDRADAQLTKKIAEELLSS
;
A
#
# COMPACT_ATOMS: atom_id res chain seq x y z
N MET A 1 21.97 -9.08 -4.02
CA MET A 1 22.07 -7.62 -4.14
C MET A 1 21.07 -6.95 -3.23
N PRO A 2 21.47 -5.92 -2.49
CA PRO A 2 20.48 -5.18 -1.70
C PRO A 2 19.46 -4.51 -2.63
N ALA A 3 18.22 -4.48 -2.20
CA ALA A 3 17.15 -3.83 -2.94
C ALA A 3 17.39 -2.31 -3.00
N PRO A 4 17.21 -1.65 -4.14
CA PRO A 4 17.36 -0.19 -4.24
C PRO A 4 16.50 0.58 -3.22
N LEU A 5 15.29 0.10 -2.93
CA LEU A 5 14.44 0.71 -1.91
C LEU A 5 15.00 0.55 -0.50
N GLU A 6 15.63 -0.60 -0.21
CA GLU A 6 16.28 -0.81 1.09
C GLU A 6 17.44 0.17 1.27
N ASP A 7 18.22 0.40 0.22
CA ASP A 7 19.30 1.38 0.23
C ASP A 7 18.75 2.82 0.38
N ALA A 8 17.63 3.12 -0.29
CA ALA A 8 16.97 4.42 -0.16
C ALA A 8 16.52 4.67 1.28
N LEU A 9 15.95 3.65 1.93
CA LEU A 9 15.54 3.74 3.33
C LEU A 9 16.73 4.01 4.24
N ARG A 10 17.85 3.33 4.00
CA ARG A 10 19.08 3.52 4.76
C ARG A 10 19.60 4.95 4.61
N SER A 11 19.60 5.47 3.39
CA SER A 11 20.02 6.85 3.10
C SER A 11 19.12 7.87 3.76
N GLN A 12 17.80 7.66 3.72
CA GLN A 12 16.83 8.52 4.37
C GLN A 12 16.97 8.50 5.88
N LEU A 13 17.25 7.33 6.46
CA LEU A 13 17.49 7.21 7.90
C LEU A 13 18.72 8.04 8.31
N THR A 14 19.81 7.92 7.57
CA THR A 14 21.04 8.69 7.83
C THR A 14 20.75 10.19 7.74
N ALA A 15 20.03 10.62 6.70
CA ALA A 15 19.67 12.02 6.52
C ALA A 15 18.79 12.52 7.67
N ALA A 16 17.82 11.73 8.10
CA ALA A 16 16.94 12.09 9.21
C ALA A 16 17.72 12.22 10.52
N MET A 17 18.66 11.32 10.76
CA MET A 17 19.52 11.38 11.96
C MET A 17 20.39 12.65 11.95
N LYS A 18 20.98 13.00 10.81
CA LYS A 18 21.78 14.23 10.66
C LYS A 18 20.94 15.47 10.84
N ALA A 19 19.70 15.46 10.36
CA ALA A 19 18.77 16.58 10.49
C ALA A 19 18.09 16.64 11.86
N LYS A 20 18.34 15.66 12.73
CA LYS A 20 17.69 15.51 14.05
C LYS A 20 16.18 15.37 13.92
N ASP A 21 15.72 14.76 12.81
CA ASP A 21 14.31 14.46 12.54
C ASP A 21 13.97 13.10 13.17
N ALA A 22 13.64 13.14 14.46
CA ALA A 22 13.36 11.93 15.23
C ALA A 22 12.14 11.16 14.70
N LYS A 23 11.12 11.89 14.23
CA LYS A 23 9.89 11.24 13.72
C LYS A 23 10.18 10.38 12.50
N THR A 24 10.87 10.93 11.52
CA THR A 24 11.24 10.19 10.31
C THR A 24 12.21 9.05 10.64
N ALA A 25 13.20 9.30 11.48
CA ALA A 25 14.16 8.27 11.89
C ALA A 25 13.47 7.08 12.57
N ASN A 26 12.55 7.35 13.49
CA ASN A 26 11.82 6.32 14.21
C ASN A 26 10.91 5.52 13.27
N LEU A 27 10.25 6.21 12.33
CA LEU A 27 9.40 5.57 11.34
C LEU A 27 10.20 4.60 10.46
N ILE A 28 11.35 5.05 9.95
CA ILE A 28 12.22 4.21 9.11
C ILE A 28 12.75 3.01 9.91
N ARG A 29 13.12 3.20 11.17
CA ARG A 29 13.54 2.11 12.04
C ARG A 29 12.43 1.08 12.21
N MET A 30 11.18 1.52 12.35
CA MET A 30 10.04 0.62 12.46
C MET A 30 9.86 -0.17 11.17
N ILE A 31 9.94 0.48 10.01
CA ILE A 31 9.86 -0.19 8.71
C ILE A 31 11.00 -1.23 8.58
N ASN A 32 12.22 -0.85 8.95
CA ASN A 32 13.37 -1.76 8.91
C ASN A 32 13.16 -2.98 9.82
N THR A 33 12.57 -2.77 10.99
CA THR A 33 12.22 -3.86 11.91
C THR A 33 11.24 -4.83 11.26
N LYS A 34 10.22 -4.30 10.58
CA LYS A 34 9.22 -5.11 9.87
C LYS A 34 9.85 -5.90 8.71
N ILE A 35 10.81 -5.28 8.00
CA ILE A 35 11.56 -5.97 6.96
C ILE A 35 12.38 -7.10 7.56
N MET A 36 13.03 -6.86 8.69
CA MET A 36 13.82 -7.86 9.39
C MET A 36 12.95 -9.04 9.86
N GLU A 37 11.76 -8.75 10.36
CA GLU A 37 10.79 -9.78 10.75
C GLU A 37 10.44 -10.69 9.56
N ARG A 38 10.24 -10.10 8.38
CA ARG A 38 9.97 -10.86 7.15
C ARG A 38 11.18 -11.69 6.74
N ARG A 39 12.37 -11.11 6.81
CA ARG A 39 13.63 -11.79 6.45
C ARG A 39 13.91 -13.00 7.33
N THR A 40 13.59 -12.90 8.62
CA THR A 40 13.85 -13.97 9.59
C THR A 40 12.66 -14.91 9.77
N ALA A 41 11.59 -14.71 9.05
CA ALA A 41 10.43 -15.60 9.11
C ALA A 41 10.82 -17.00 8.65
N LYS A 42 10.28 -18.01 9.34
CA LYS A 42 10.61 -19.41 9.13
C LYS A 42 10.41 -19.89 7.69
N ASP A 43 9.40 -19.34 7.03
CA ASP A 43 9.05 -19.70 5.66
C ASP A 43 9.70 -18.83 4.59
N PHE A 44 10.48 -17.84 5.01
CA PHE A 44 11.10 -16.92 4.06
C PHE A 44 12.27 -17.59 3.34
N LYS A 45 12.17 -17.62 2.03
CA LYS A 45 13.21 -18.16 1.14
C LYS A 45 13.55 -17.08 0.11
N GLY A 46 14.83 -16.76 -0.01
CA GLY A 46 15.31 -15.79 -0.98
C GLY A 46 15.88 -14.54 -0.34
N GLU A 47 15.89 -13.45 -1.09
CA GLU A 47 16.46 -12.18 -0.66
C GLU A 47 15.35 -11.13 -0.54
N VAL A 48 15.62 -10.09 0.26
CA VAL A 48 14.75 -8.93 0.34
C VAL A 48 14.86 -8.16 -0.97
N ASP A 49 13.74 -8.01 -1.66
CA ASP A 49 13.64 -7.25 -2.90
C ASP A 49 12.71 -6.05 -2.71
N ASP A 50 12.63 -5.20 -3.73
CA ASP A 50 11.77 -4.01 -3.67
C ASP A 50 10.30 -4.37 -3.46
N ALA A 51 9.83 -5.48 -4.04
CA ALA A 51 8.45 -5.92 -3.87
C ALA A 51 8.14 -6.22 -2.40
N LEU A 52 9.07 -6.86 -1.69
CA LEU A 52 8.92 -7.13 -0.26
C LEU A 52 8.91 -5.84 0.55
N VAL A 53 9.82 -4.90 0.24
CA VAL A 53 9.88 -3.60 0.92
C VAL A 53 8.57 -2.84 0.72
N LEU A 54 8.05 -2.81 -0.49
CA LEU A 54 6.76 -2.15 -0.79
C LEU A 54 5.60 -2.82 -0.07
N ASP A 55 5.60 -4.14 0.01
CA ASP A 55 4.57 -4.88 0.74
C ASP A 55 4.60 -4.54 2.24
N VAL A 56 5.78 -4.47 2.83
CA VAL A 56 5.95 -4.08 4.24
C VAL A 56 5.40 -2.67 4.46
N ILE A 57 5.77 -1.71 3.60
CA ILE A 57 5.30 -0.32 3.71
C ILE A 57 3.78 -0.24 3.55
N SER A 58 3.22 -0.95 2.57
CA SER A 58 1.78 -0.99 2.33
C SER A 58 1.02 -1.58 3.52
N THR A 59 1.50 -2.68 4.07
CA THR A 59 0.90 -3.34 5.22
C THR A 59 0.94 -2.44 6.45
N TYR A 60 2.08 -1.78 6.68
CA TYR A 60 2.25 -0.85 7.80
C TYR A 60 1.31 0.35 7.65
N LYS A 61 1.19 0.90 6.44
CA LYS A 61 0.26 1.98 6.13
C LYS A 61 -1.19 1.60 6.48
N LYS A 62 -1.61 0.41 6.07
CA LYS A 62 -2.96 -0.10 6.37
C LYS A 62 -3.21 -0.23 7.87
N SER A 63 -2.20 -0.70 8.62
CA SER A 63 -2.27 -0.78 10.08
C SER A 63 -2.47 0.60 10.70
N MET A 64 -1.75 1.60 10.20
CA MET A 64 -1.86 2.96 10.71
C MET A 64 -3.19 3.61 10.36
N GLU A 65 -3.72 3.34 9.17
CA GLU A 65 -5.04 3.83 8.77
C GLU A 65 -6.13 3.26 9.69
N LYS A 66 -6.01 1.98 10.05
CA LYS A 66 -6.93 1.34 11.00
C LYS A 66 -6.82 1.96 12.37
N ALA A 67 -5.60 2.15 12.88
CA ALA A 67 -5.35 2.79 14.17
C ALA A 67 -5.89 4.22 14.20
N ARG A 68 -5.71 4.96 13.08
CA ARG A 68 -6.23 6.31 12.94
C ARG A 68 -7.75 6.34 13.11
N GLY A 69 -8.46 5.38 12.50
CA GLY A 69 -9.91 5.25 12.65
C GLY A 69 -10.31 5.01 14.09
N GLU A 70 -9.56 4.18 14.82
CA GLU A 70 -9.82 3.90 16.23
C GLU A 70 -9.61 5.15 17.09
N PHE A 71 -8.55 5.91 16.86
CA PHE A 71 -8.29 7.16 17.57
C PHE A 71 -9.32 8.25 17.22
N ALA A 72 -9.78 8.29 15.96
CA ALA A 72 -10.83 9.21 15.56
C ALA A 72 -12.13 8.95 16.34
N ALA A 73 -12.45 7.67 16.58
CA ALA A 73 -13.61 7.28 17.38
C ALA A 73 -13.47 7.70 18.85
N ALA A 74 -12.24 7.88 19.34
CA ALA A 74 -11.98 8.33 20.71
C ALA A 74 -12.14 9.86 20.90
N GLY A 75 -12.32 10.62 19.80
CA GLY A 75 -12.53 12.06 19.84
C GLY A 75 -11.27 12.84 20.20
N GLU A 76 -11.41 13.85 21.05
CA GLU A 76 -10.31 14.73 21.45
C GLU A 76 -9.08 14.01 22.00
N ARG A 77 -9.30 12.89 22.70
CA ARG A 77 -8.22 12.11 23.29
C ARG A 77 -7.26 11.52 22.25
N GLY A 78 -7.75 11.28 21.04
CA GLY A 78 -6.96 10.71 19.98
C GLY A 78 -6.28 11.71 19.06
N LYS A 79 -6.48 13.01 19.26
CA LYS A 79 -6.04 14.05 18.34
C LYS A 79 -4.53 14.05 18.08
N ASP A 80 -3.72 13.94 19.12
CA ASP A 80 -2.27 13.94 18.99
C ASP A 80 -1.77 12.69 18.26
N GLN A 81 -2.36 11.54 18.55
CA GLN A 81 -2.04 10.28 17.90
C GLN A 81 -2.42 10.32 16.42
N ILE A 82 -3.56 10.94 16.10
CA ILE A 82 -3.99 11.11 14.70
C ILE A 82 -2.98 11.93 13.92
N ALA A 83 -2.46 13.02 14.51
CA ALA A 83 -1.47 13.86 13.84
C ALA A 83 -0.19 13.07 13.55
N GLU A 84 0.29 12.24 14.47
CA GLU A 84 1.45 11.38 14.26
C GLU A 84 1.18 10.33 13.19
N LEU A 85 0.02 9.69 13.25
CA LEU A 85 -0.36 8.69 12.26
C LEU A 85 -0.51 9.29 10.87
N ASP A 86 -1.07 10.49 10.76
CA ASP A 86 -1.18 11.19 9.49
C ASP A 86 0.20 11.45 8.86
N PHE A 87 1.17 11.85 9.66
CA PHE A 87 2.55 12.04 9.21
C PHE A 87 3.12 10.73 8.65
N GLU A 88 2.97 9.63 9.40
CA GLU A 88 3.48 8.32 8.99
C GLU A 88 2.77 7.79 7.74
N ILE A 89 1.45 7.95 7.65
CA ILE A 89 0.66 7.55 6.49
C ILE A 89 1.11 8.31 5.24
N GLU A 90 1.30 9.62 5.34
CA GLU A 90 1.76 10.43 4.22
C GLU A 90 3.16 10.02 3.76
N TRP A 91 4.06 9.73 4.70
CA TRP A 91 5.39 9.22 4.37
C TRP A 91 5.30 7.91 3.58
N CYS A 92 4.45 6.99 4.02
CA CYS A 92 4.25 5.72 3.32
C CYS A 92 3.69 5.92 1.91
N LYS A 93 2.75 6.85 1.74
CA LYS A 93 2.19 7.17 0.42
C LYS A 93 3.26 7.66 -0.55
N LYS A 94 4.21 8.44 -0.08
CA LYS A 94 5.31 8.95 -0.91
C LYS A 94 6.26 7.85 -1.36
N MET A 95 6.42 6.82 -0.55
CA MET A 95 7.30 5.69 -0.85
C MET A 95 6.64 4.65 -1.75
N LEU A 96 5.31 4.58 -1.75
CA LEU A 96 4.58 3.62 -2.57
C LEU A 96 4.41 4.13 -4.00
N PRO A 97 4.33 3.23 -5.00
CA PRO A 97 4.03 3.64 -6.36
C PRO A 97 2.71 4.40 -6.40
N LEU A 98 2.62 5.39 -7.29
CA LEU A 98 1.38 6.14 -7.48
C LEU A 98 0.26 5.18 -7.87
N GLY A 99 -0.91 5.37 -7.25
CA GLY A 99 -2.10 4.62 -7.59
C GLY A 99 -2.54 4.94 -9.02
N LEU A 100 -3.30 4.03 -9.62
CA LEU A 100 -3.87 4.25 -10.94
C LEU A 100 -4.90 5.38 -10.87
N SER A 101 -4.90 6.26 -11.88
CA SER A 101 -5.95 7.26 -12.04
C SER A 101 -7.27 6.55 -12.36
N GLU A 102 -8.39 7.23 -12.19
CA GLU A 102 -9.69 6.65 -12.54
C GLU A 102 -9.73 6.21 -14.01
N ALA A 103 -9.18 7.03 -14.91
CA ALA A 103 -9.11 6.70 -16.34
C ALA A 103 -8.28 5.45 -16.61
N GLU A 104 -7.11 5.34 -15.99
CA GLU A 104 -6.24 4.18 -16.11
C GLU A 104 -6.90 2.92 -15.54
N LEU A 105 -7.55 3.06 -14.39
CA LEU A 105 -8.25 1.95 -13.74
C LEU A 105 -9.45 1.49 -14.58
N ARG A 106 -10.19 2.43 -15.14
CA ARG A 106 -11.33 2.13 -16.03
C ARG A 106 -10.87 1.37 -17.27
N ALA A 107 -9.76 1.79 -17.86
CA ALA A 107 -9.18 1.09 -19.01
C ALA A 107 -8.76 -0.35 -18.63
N ALA A 108 -8.12 -0.53 -17.48
CA ALA A 108 -7.71 -1.84 -16.98
C ALA A 108 -8.92 -2.75 -16.74
N VAL A 109 -9.97 -2.21 -16.12
CA VAL A 109 -11.20 -2.97 -15.86
C VAL A 109 -11.89 -3.35 -17.17
N ALA A 110 -11.97 -2.41 -18.12
CA ALA A 110 -12.55 -2.67 -19.44
C ALA A 110 -11.83 -3.78 -20.18
N GLU A 111 -10.52 -3.81 -20.12
CA GLU A 111 -9.69 -4.87 -20.71
C GLU A 111 -9.98 -6.22 -20.07
N ALA A 112 -10.10 -6.25 -18.74
CA ALA A 112 -10.43 -7.46 -18.00
C ALA A 112 -11.84 -7.96 -18.34
N VAL A 113 -12.81 -7.05 -18.49
CA VAL A 113 -14.18 -7.40 -18.90
C VAL A 113 -14.19 -7.97 -20.33
N ALA A 114 -13.42 -7.36 -21.23
CA ALA A 114 -13.32 -7.83 -22.62
C ALA A 114 -12.72 -9.23 -22.72
N ALA A 115 -11.88 -9.63 -21.78
CA ALA A 115 -11.27 -10.96 -21.73
C ALA A 115 -12.24 -12.04 -21.23
N LEU A 116 -13.41 -11.67 -20.70
CA LEU A 116 -14.39 -12.62 -20.21
C LEU A 116 -15.13 -13.29 -21.38
N PRO A 117 -15.46 -14.59 -21.26
CA PRO A 117 -16.24 -15.27 -22.29
C PRO A 117 -17.66 -14.72 -22.39
N GLN A 118 -18.18 -14.16 -21.32
CA GLN A 118 -19.53 -13.62 -21.28
C GLN A 118 -19.58 -12.46 -20.27
N LYS A 119 -20.28 -11.41 -20.65
CA LYS A 119 -20.48 -10.23 -19.81
C LYS A 119 -21.63 -10.47 -18.83
N ASP A 120 -21.30 -10.72 -17.57
CA ASP A 120 -22.26 -11.04 -16.52
C ASP A 120 -21.87 -10.29 -15.24
N PRO A 121 -22.84 -9.59 -14.59
CA PRO A 121 -22.56 -8.92 -13.31
C PRO A 121 -21.97 -9.84 -12.24
N LYS A 122 -22.24 -11.12 -12.29
CA LYS A 122 -21.67 -12.12 -11.37
C LYS A 122 -20.17 -12.30 -11.56
N MET A 123 -19.62 -11.84 -12.67
CA MET A 123 -18.19 -11.93 -12.98
C MET A 123 -17.36 -10.80 -12.38
N ALA A 124 -17.99 -9.88 -11.62
CA ALA A 124 -17.28 -8.76 -10.99
C ALA A 124 -16.10 -9.21 -10.16
N GLY A 125 -16.23 -10.29 -9.41
CA GLY A 125 -15.16 -10.86 -8.60
C GLY A 125 -13.94 -11.29 -9.42
N ARG A 126 -14.17 -11.85 -10.61
CA ARG A 126 -13.09 -12.24 -11.54
C ARG A 126 -12.36 -11.02 -12.08
N VAL A 127 -13.12 -9.99 -12.45
CA VAL A 127 -12.56 -8.74 -12.97
C VAL A 127 -11.71 -8.06 -11.91
N ILE A 128 -12.23 -7.95 -10.69
CA ILE A 128 -11.52 -7.37 -9.55
C ILE A 128 -10.23 -8.15 -9.28
N GLY A 129 -10.32 -9.47 -9.25
CA GLY A 129 -9.16 -10.35 -9.04
C GLY A 129 -8.08 -10.19 -10.11
N ALA A 130 -8.48 -10.08 -11.38
CA ALA A 130 -7.56 -9.90 -12.50
C ALA A 130 -6.83 -8.55 -12.41
N VAL A 131 -7.55 -7.47 -12.11
CA VAL A 131 -6.98 -6.13 -11.95
C VAL A 131 -6.03 -6.10 -10.76
N LYS A 132 -6.42 -6.69 -9.65
CA LYS A 132 -5.59 -6.76 -8.45
C LYS A 132 -4.32 -7.58 -8.69
N LYS A 133 -4.40 -8.66 -9.44
CA LYS A 133 -3.25 -9.48 -9.80
C LYS A 133 -2.24 -8.71 -10.64
N GLN A 134 -2.74 -7.89 -11.57
CA GLN A 134 -1.89 -7.10 -12.48
C GLN A 134 -1.29 -5.87 -11.82
N PHE A 135 -2.06 -5.15 -11.02
CA PHE A 135 -1.67 -3.84 -10.46
C PHE A 135 -1.45 -3.84 -8.95
N GLY A 136 -1.89 -4.88 -8.25
CA GLY A 136 -1.74 -4.97 -6.80
C GLY A 136 -2.43 -3.83 -6.08
N ASP A 137 -1.75 -3.25 -5.11
CA ASP A 137 -2.29 -2.17 -4.28
C ASP A 137 -2.44 -0.83 -5.03
N ARG A 138 -1.91 -0.73 -6.25
CA ARG A 138 -2.08 0.47 -7.09
C ARG A 138 -3.53 0.64 -7.54
N ALA A 139 -4.29 -0.45 -7.58
CA ALA A 139 -5.71 -0.42 -7.92
C ALA A 139 -6.54 -0.31 -6.64
N ASP A 140 -7.33 0.77 -6.51
CA ASP A 140 -8.24 0.95 -5.40
C ASP A 140 -9.36 -0.10 -5.49
N ALA A 141 -9.50 -0.91 -4.44
CA ALA A 141 -10.44 -2.03 -4.44
C ALA A 141 -11.89 -1.59 -4.59
N GLN A 142 -12.29 -0.51 -3.90
CA GLN A 142 -13.66 0.00 -3.95
C GLN A 142 -13.98 0.61 -5.31
N LEU A 143 -13.07 1.41 -5.85
CA LEU A 143 -13.24 2.02 -7.17
C LEU A 143 -13.24 0.96 -8.27
N THR A 144 -12.37 -0.04 -8.17
CA THR A 144 -12.33 -1.17 -9.10
C THR A 144 -13.67 -1.90 -9.13
N LYS A 145 -14.22 -2.18 -7.95
CA LYS A 145 -15.52 -2.83 -7.82
C LYS A 145 -16.62 -2.01 -8.48
N LYS A 146 -16.66 -0.70 -8.21
CA LYS A 146 -17.65 0.21 -8.77
C LYS A 146 -17.60 0.23 -10.30
N ILE A 147 -16.39 0.37 -10.86
CA ILE A 147 -16.19 0.40 -12.31
C ILE A 147 -16.57 -0.94 -12.93
N ALA A 148 -16.18 -2.07 -12.29
CA ALA A 148 -16.52 -3.39 -12.77
C ALA A 148 -18.03 -3.58 -12.84
N GLU A 149 -18.75 -3.19 -11.80
CA GLU A 149 -20.21 -3.27 -11.77
C GLU A 149 -20.85 -2.42 -12.86
N GLU A 150 -20.37 -1.20 -13.08
CA GLU A 150 -20.86 -0.32 -14.15
C GLU A 150 -20.65 -0.94 -15.52
N LEU A 151 -19.46 -1.45 -15.81
CA LEU A 151 -19.13 -1.99 -17.13
C LEU A 151 -19.84 -3.33 -17.40
N LEU A 152 -20.06 -4.14 -16.35
CA LEU A 152 -20.76 -5.41 -16.49
C LEU A 152 -22.27 -5.23 -16.61
N SER A 153 -22.80 -4.11 -16.16
CA SER A 153 -24.24 -3.79 -16.22
C SER A 153 -24.65 -3.03 -17.47
N SER A 154 -23.69 -2.51 -18.22
CA SER A 154 -23.97 -1.69 -19.41
C SER A 154 -24.22 -2.52 -20.66
#